data_27f87d3de89d9af6d0c541d43f92fc26
#
_entry.id   27f87d3de89d9af6d0c541d43f92fc26
#
_cell.length_a   1.000
_cell.length_b   1.000
_cell.length_c   1.000
_cell.angle_alpha   90.00
_cell.angle_beta   90.00
_cell.angle_gamma   90.00
#
_symmetry.space_group_name_H-M   'P 1'
#
loop_
_entity.id
_entity.type
_entity.pdbx_description
1 polymer ?
#
loop_
_entity_poly.entity_id
_entity_poly.type
_entity_poly.pdbx_seq_one_letter_code
_entity_poly.pdbx_strand_id
1 'polypeptide(L)'
;MARYTGSVCRLCRREGMKLFLKGDRCFTEKCAIEKRNYVPGQHGKGARIKKQAQGYGLQLREKQKVKRLYGMLEGQFALTFQRASSEKGVSGELLLQKLERRLCNVVYRLGFGGSQAQGRQLVRHGHVRVNDRKIDIPSYQVKVGDVITLAPRATKNVLVQASVEAVKCRGVPRWLELDSANLAAKVLA
;
A
#
# COMPACT_ATOMS: atom_id res chain seq x y z
N MET A 1 -3.72 -16.20 0.95
CA MET A 1 -4.47 -14.92 1.05
C MET A 1 -4.66 -14.32 -0.34
N ALA A 2 -5.91 -14.19 -0.80
CA ALA A 2 -6.23 -13.71 -2.14
C ALA A 2 -5.80 -12.25 -2.36
N ARG A 3 -5.51 -11.86 -3.60
CA ARG A 3 -5.12 -10.50 -4.01
C ARG A 3 -5.70 -10.17 -5.38
N TYR A 4 -5.73 -8.89 -5.71
CA TYR A 4 -6.01 -8.48 -7.08
C TYR A 4 -4.80 -8.79 -7.98
N THR A 5 -5.00 -9.57 -9.02
CA THR A 5 -3.94 -10.01 -9.96
C THR A 5 -4.03 -9.33 -11.32
N GLY A 6 -5.10 -8.59 -11.57
CA GLY A 6 -5.30 -7.87 -12.83
C GLY A 6 -4.46 -6.61 -12.98
N SER A 7 -4.65 -5.89 -14.06
CA SER A 7 -3.93 -4.65 -14.34
C SER A 7 -4.28 -3.54 -13.37
N VAL A 8 -3.36 -3.18 -12.47
CA VAL A 8 -3.56 -2.16 -11.44
C VAL A 8 -3.77 -0.74 -12.00
N CYS A 9 -3.25 -0.43 -13.19
CA CYS A 9 -3.49 0.87 -13.83
C CYS A 9 -4.97 1.11 -14.17
N ARG A 10 -5.76 0.05 -14.35
CA ARG A 10 -7.22 0.16 -14.52
C ARG A 10 -7.89 0.71 -13.25
N LEU A 11 -7.33 0.40 -12.07
CA LEU A 11 -7.84 0.88 -10.79
C LEU A 11 -7.64 2.40 -10.66
N CYS A 12 -6.44 2.91 -10.96
CA CYS A 12 -6.17 4.35 -10.98
C CYS A 12 -7.09 5.09 -11.95
N ARG A 13 -7.22 4.59 -13.18
CA ARG A 13 -8.10 5.17 -14.21
C ARG A 13 -9.58 5.17 -13.79
N ARG A 14 -10.03 4.14 -13.07
CA ARG A 14 -11.40 4.07 -12.56
C ARG A 14 -11.67 5.13 -11.49
N GLU A 15 -10.69 5.40 -10.61
CA GLU A 15 -10.81 6.45 -9.59
C GLU A 15 -10.52 7.85 -10.16
N GLY A 16 -9.93 7.94 -11.36
CA GLY A 16 -9.57 9.21 -12.01
C GLY A 16 -8.39 9.93 -11.35
N MET A 17 -7.59 9.21 -10.53
CA MET A 17 -6.43 9.76 -9.83
C MET A 17 -5.30 8.73 -9.72
N LYS A 18 -4.06 9.23 -9.52
CA LYS A 18 -2.90 8.38 -9.29
C LYS A 18 -2.99 7.75 -7.88
N LEU A 19 -2.99 6.44 -7.80
CA LEU A 19 -2.92 5.68 -6.54
C LEU A 19 -1.50 5.14 -6.28
N PHE A 20 -0.52 5.47 -7.11
CA PHE A 20 0.89 5.11 -6.99
C PHE A 20 1.16 3.61 -6.79
N LEU A 21 0.37 2.74 -7.44
CA LEU A 21 0.39 1.29 -7.23
C LEU A 21 1.57 0.57 -7.91
N LYS A 22 2.29 1.23 -8.83
CA LYS A 22 3.42 0.66 -9.58
C LYS A 22 4.78 1.29 -9.24
N GLY A 23 4.88 2.04 -8.13
CA GLY A 23 6.12 2.69 -7.72
C GLY A 23 6.59 3.71 -8.76
N ASP A 24 7.87 3.68 -9.14
CA ASP A 24 8.55 4.68 -9.95
C ASP A 24 7.85 4.99 -11.27
N ARG A 25 7.26 3.98 -11.91
CA ARG A 25 6.49 4.19 -13.15
C ARG A 25 5.35 5.19 -12.99
N CYS A 26 4.80 5.36 -11.78
CA CYS A 26 3.70 6.29 -11.52
C CYS A 26 4.14 7.76 -11.50
N PHE A 27 5.45 8.01 -11.38
CA PHE A 27 6.06 9.34 -11.38
C PHE A 27 6.56 9.75 -12.77
N THR A 28 6.62 8.83 -13.74
CA THR A 28 7.08 9.07 -15.10
C THR A 28 5.90 9.30 -16.07
N GLU A 29 6.20 9.84 -17.23
CA GLU A 29 5.25 9.99 -18.35
C GLU A 29 4.64 8.65 -18.82
N LYS A 30 5.25 7.53 -18.45
CA LYS A 30 4.72 6.18 -18.72
C LYS A 30 3.49 5.83 -17.87
N CYS A 31 3.04 6.74 -16.99
CA CYS A 31 1.84 6.54 -16.18
C CYS A 31 0.60 6.43 -17.07
N ALA A 32 -0.26 5.45 -16.76
CA ALA A 32 -1.45 5.21 -17.58
C ALA A 32 -2.52 6.32 -17.48
N ILE A 33 -2.52 7.10 -16.41
CA ILE A 33 -3.40 8.26 -16.26
C ILE A 33 -2.96 9.40 -17.18
N GLU A 34 -1.65 9.66 -17.27
CA GLU A 34 -1.11 10.67 -18.17
C GLU A 34 -1.49 10.37 -19.62
N LYS A 35 -1.33 9.12 -20.03
CA LYS A 35 -1.61 8.70 -21.41
C LYS A 35 -3.09 8.51 -21.72
N ARG A 36 -3.92 8.13 -20.73
CA ARG A 36 -5.32 7.71 -20.95
C ARG A 36 -6.19 8.14 -19.77
N ASN A 37 -6.48 9.41 -19.67
CA ASN A 37 -7.29 9.98 -18.58
C ASN A 37 -8.79 9.74 -18.76
N TYR A 38 -9.19 8.48 -19.00
CA TYR A 38 -10.59 8.09 -19.10
C TYR A 38 -10.81 6.72 -18.43
N VAL A 39 -12.05 6.47 -18.04
CA VAL A 39 -12.44 5.22 -17.35
C VAL A 39 -12.10 4.01 -18.23
N PRO A 40 -11.58 2.90 -17.67
CA PRO A 40 -11.32 1.68 -18.43
C PRO A 40 -12.61 1.02 -18.90
N GLY A 41 -12.54 0.36 -20.05
CA GLY A 41 -13.65 -0.37 -20.66
C GLY A 41 -13.99 0.15 -22.05
N GLN A 42 -14.91 -0.55 -22.73
CA GLN A 42 -15.30 -0.26 -24.12
C GLN A 42 -15.87 1.14 -24.26
N HIS A 43 -16.71 1.59 -23.34
CA HIS A 43 -17.36 2.89 -23.35
C HIS A 43 -16.53 4.02 -22.71
N GLY A 44 -15.31 3.74 -22.26
CA GLY A 44 -14.50 4.72 -21.50
C GLY A 44 -14.21 6.02 -22.23
N LYS A 45 -13.93 5.99 -23.52
CA LYS A 45 -13.68 7.18 -24.35
C LYS A 45 -14.95 7.96 -24.67
N GLY A 46 -16.08 7.26 -24.88
CA GLY A 46 -17.36 7.85 -25.24
C GLY A 46 -18.23 8.25 -24.06
N ALA A 47 -17.79 8.01 -22.84
CA ALA A 47 -18.53 8.43 -21.66
C ALA A 47 -18.57 9.97 -21.60
N ARG A 48 -19.64 10.57 -22.11
CA ARG A 48 -19.93 11.98 -21.89
C ARG A 48 -19.85 12.25 -20.39
N ILE A 49 -19.23 13.37 -20.06
CA ILE A 49 -18.99 13.95 -18.73
C ILE A 49 -19.52 13.06 -17.58
N LYS A 50 -18.61 12.52 -16.79
CA LYS A 50 -18.94 11.75 -15.58
C LYS A 50 -20.03 12.51 -14.83
N LYS A 51 -21.27 12.01 -14.80
CA LYS A 51 -22.22 12.46 -13.79
C LYS A 51 -21.48 12.33 -12.46
N GLN A 52 -21.23 13.45 -11.81
CA GLN A 52 -20.53 13.47 -10.54
C GLN A 52 -21.29 12.52 -9.61
N ALA A 53 -20.60 11.51 -9.10
CA ALA A 53 -21.24 10.55 -8.22
C ALA A 53 -21.78 11.32 -7.01
N GLN A 54 -23.06 11.18 -6.75
CA GLN A 54 -23.75 11.84 -5.63
C GLN A 54 -24.17 10.78 -4.58
N GLY A 55 -24.31 11.19 -3.35
CA GLY A 55 -24.78 10.33 -2.27
C GLY A 55 -23.97 9.03 -2.14
N TYR A 56 -24.64 7.90 -2.19
CA TYR A 56 -24.03 6.58 -2.07
C TYR A 56 -22.89 6.33 -3.05
N GLY A 57 -23.01 6.81 -4.29
CA GLY A 57 -21.98 6.63 -5.31
C GLY A 57 -20.65 7.27 -4.94
N LEU A 58 -20.68 8.45 -4.32
CA LEU A 58 -19.48 9.15 -3.82
C LEU A 58 -18.84 8.36 -2.68
N GLN A 59 -19.61 7.97 -1.69
CA GLN A 59 -19.12 7.19 -0.54
C GLN A 59 -18.51 5.85 -1.00
N LEU A 60 -19.15 5.18 -1.95
CA LEU A 60 -18.63 3.95 -2.54
C LEU A 60 -17.27 4.17 -3.22
N ARG A 61 -17.09 5.28 -3.96
CA ARG A 61 -15.81 5.58 -4.62
C ARG A 61 -14.72 5.86 -3.60
N GLU A 62 -14.98 6.61 -2.54
CA GLU A 62 -14.00 6.85 -1.48
C GLU A 62 -13.60 5.55 -0.79
N LYS A 63 -14.56 4.71 -0.41
CA LYS A 63 -14.29 3.37 0.13
C LYS A 63 -13.40 2.54 -0.80
N GLN A 64 -13.74 2.49 -2.10
CA GLN A 64 -12.99 1.71 -3.08
C GLN A 64 -11.58 2.28 -3.29
N LYS A 65 -11.41 3.60 -3.22
CA LYS A 65 -10.12 4.28 -3.30
C LYS A 65 -9.18 3.81 -2.19
N VAL A 66 -9.62 3.91 -0.93
CA VAL A 66 -8.84 3.45 0.24
C VAL A 66 -8.50 1.97 0.12
N LYS A 67 -9.48 1.11 -0.17
CA LYS A 67 -9.26 -0.32 -0.34
C LYS A 67 -8.21 -0.63 -1.41
N ARG A 68 -8.23 0.07 -2.54
CA ARG A 68 -7.29 -0.12 -3.66
C ARG A 68 -5.91 0.41 -3.35
N LEU A 69 -5.82 1.52 -2.61
CA LEU A 69 -4.56 2.10 -2.16
C LEU A 69 -3.76 1.08 -1.33
N TYR A 70 -4.42 0.37 -0.42
CA TYR A 70 -3.78 -0.66 0.42
C TYR A 70 -3.79 -2.07 -0.21
N GLY A 71 -4.24 -2.21 -1.45
CA GLY A 71 -4.22 -3.49 -2.19
C GLY A 71 -5.05 -4.60 -1.52
N MET A 72 -6.14 -4.24 -0.83
CA MET A 72 -7.00 -5.18 -0.11
C MET A 72 -8.19 -5.64 -0.95
N LEU A 73 -8.69 -6.84 -0.66
CA LEU A 73 -9.97 -7.33 -1.14
C LEU A 73 -11.10 -6.95 -0.18
N GLU A 74 -12.35 -6.99 -0.67
CA GLU A 74 -13.52 -6.51 0.05
C GLU A 74 -13.69 -7.18 1.42
N GLY A 75 -13.65 -8.52 1.48
CA GLY A 75 -13.84 -9.25 2.73
C GLY A 75 -12.84 -8.86 3.83
N GLN A 76 -11.55 -8.71 3.47
CA GLN A 76 -10.54 -8.26 4.44
C GLN A 76 -10.72 -6.80 4.86
N PHE A 77 -11.13 -5.94 3.93
CA PHE A 77 -11.39 -4.55 4.23
C PHE A 77 -12.59 -4.41 5.18
N ALA A 78 -13.69 -5.14 4.91
CA ALA A 78 -14.87 -5.18 5.77
C ALA A 78 -14.53 -5.66 7.20
N LEU A 79 -13.77 -6.75 7.33
CA LEU A 79 -13.30 -7.24 8.64
C LEU A 79 -12.44 -6.22 9.38
N THR A 80 -11.57 -5.50 8.66
CA THR A 80 -10.73 -4.46 9.28
C THR A 80 -11.59 -3.29 9.74
N PHE A 81 -12.58 -2.89 8.95
CA PHE A 81 -13.53 -1.85 9.32
C PHE A 81 -14.37 -2.25 10.53
N GLN A 82 -14.91 -3.47 10.56
CA GLN A 82 -15.69 -3.98 11.68
C GLN A 82 -14.86 -3.96 12.99
N ARG A 83 -13.60 -4.39 12.94
CA ARG A 83 -12.68 -4.33 14.08
C ARG A 83 -12.37 -2.89 14.51
N ALA A 84 -12.26 -1.95 13.58
CA ALA A 84 -12.05 -0.56 13.90
C ALA A 84 -13.29 0.08 14.55
N SER A 85 -14.49 -0.30 14.08
CA SER A 85 -15.75 0.23 14.61
C SER A 85 -16.11 -0.34 15.98
N SER A 86 -15.57 -1.50 16.37
CA SER A 86 -15.79 -2.07 17.71
C SER A 86 -14.86 -1.51 18.79
N GLU A 87 -13.82 -0.77 18.41
CA GLU A 87 -12.90 -0.15 19.34
C GLU A 87 -13.36 1.26 19.73
N LYS A 88 -13.04 1.69 20.94
CA LYS A 88 -13.34 3.05 21.44
C LYS A 88 -12.47 4.07 20.68
N GLY A 89 -13.10 5.08 20.11
CA GLY A 89 -12.42 6.16 19.37
C GLY A 89 -13.09 6.51 18.05
N VAL A 90 -12.45 7.35 17.25
CA VAL A 90 -12.91 7.73 15.91
C VAL A 90 -12.67 6.59 14.93
N SER A 91 -13.72 5.90 14.50
CA SER A 91 -13.63 4.70 13.66
C SER A 91 -12.82 4.91 12.36
N GLY A 92 -12.86 6.11 11.78
CA GLY A 92 -12.10 6.46 10.58
C GLY A 92 -10.59 6.47 10.84
N GLU A 93 -10.15 7.08 11.91
CA GLU A 93 -8.73 7.14 12.31
C GLU A 93 -8.22 5.76 12.67
N LEU A 94 -8.97 5.01 13.48
CA LEU A 94 -8.64 3.63 13.85
C LEU A 94 -8.53 2.71 12.63
N LEU A 95 -9.42 2.90 11.64
CA LEU A 95 -9.33 2.16 10.38
C LEU A 95 -8.02 2.47 9.65
N LEU A 96 -7.68 3.76 9.49
CA LEU A 96 -6.45 4.16 8.81
C LEU A 96 -5.20 3.67 9.55
N GLN A 97 -5.18 3.77 10.87
CA GLN A 97 -4.08 3.21 11.69
C GLN A 97 -3.92 1.71 11.48
N LYS A 98 -5.02 0.94 11.52
CA LYS A 98 -4.98 -0.51 11.24
C LYS A 98 -4.48 -0.83 9.83
N LEU A 99 -4.82 -0.01 8.85
CA LEU A 99 -4.36 -0.18 7.47
C LEU A 99 -2.87 0.17 7.32
N GLU A 100 -2.41 1.25 7.96
CA GLU A 100 -1.00 1.64 7.94
C GLU A 100 -0.11 0.64 8.70
N ARG A 101 -0.56 0.11 9.83
CA ARG A 101 0.18 -0.87 10.65
C ARG A 101 0.28 -2.26 10.04
N ARG A 102 -0.28 -2.53 8.87
CA ARG A 102 -0.09 -3.82 8.18
C ARG A 102 1.37 -3.98 7.73
N LEU A 103 1.99 -5.11 8.04
CA LEU A 103 3.40 -5.37 7.76
C LEU A 103 3.75 -5.13 6.27
N CYS A 104 2.90 -5.56 5.33
CA CYS A 104 3.14 -5.32 3.92
C CYS A 104 3.15 -3.83 3.54
N ASN A 105 2.36 -3.00 4.24
CA ASN A 105 2.35 -1.57 4.04
C ASN A 105 3.57 -0.91 4.70
N VAL A 106 3.91 -1.32 5.92
CA VAL A 106 5.10 -0.83 6.62
C VAL A 106 6.37 -1.09 5.81
N VAL A 107 6.54 -2.30 5.27
CA VAL A 107 7.66 -2.67 4.37
C VAL A 107 7.74 -1.75 3.14
N TYR A 108 6.58 -1.36 2.58
CA TYR A 108 6.52 -0.38 1.49
C TYR A 108 6.87 1.04 1.97
N ARG A 109 6.36 1.48 3.13
CA ARG A 109 6.63 2.81 3.71
C ARG A 109 8.11 2.99 4.05
N LEU A 110 8.75 1.95 4.54
CA LEU A 110 10.20 1.91 4.82
C LEU A 110 11.07 1.90 3.55
N GLY A 111 10.46 1.66 2.38
CA GLY A 111 11.17 1.61 1.13
C GLY A 111 11.87 0.29 0.83
N PHE A 112 11.66 -0.74 1.61
CA PHE A 112 12.18 -2.07 1.28
C PHE A 112 11.53 -2.64 0.00
N GLY A 113 10.39 -2.09 -0.39
CA GLY A 113 9.73 -2.38 -1.66
C GLY A 113 9.33 -1.11 -2.41
N GLY A 114 9.61 -1.03 -3.71
CA GLY A 114 9.26 0.10 -4.57
C GLY A 114 7.75 0.25 -4.80
N SER A 115 6.94 -0.77 -4.47
CA SER A 115 5.48 -0.73 -4.55
C SER A 115 4.84 -1.59 -3.46
N GLN A 116 3.57 -1.33 -3.16
CA GLN A 116 2.78 -2.15 -2.22
C GLN A 116 2.76 -3.64 -2.60
N ALA A 117 2.70 -3.95 -3.89
CA ALA A 117 2.71 -5.32 -4.38
C ALA A 117 4.06 -6.00 -4.10
N GLN A 118 5.17 -5.29 -4.28
CA GLN A 118 6.52 -5.78 -3.99
C GLN A 118 6.73 -5.95 -2.47
N GLY A 119 6.32 -4.97 -1.65
CA GLY A 119 6.37 -5.10 -0.20
C GLY A 119 5.61 -6.33 0.31
N ARG A 120 4.41 -6.55 -0.23
CA ARG A 120 3.63 -7.77 0.06
C ARG A 120 4.35 -9.04 -0.37
N GLN A 121 5.03 -9.04 -1.52
CA GLN A 121 5.77 -10.19 -2.01
C GLN A 121 6.97 -10.50 -1.12
N LEU A 122 7.73 -9.49 -0.70
CA LEU A 122 8.86 -9.65 0.22
C LEU A 122 8.42 -10.31 1.54
N VAL A 123 7.33 -9.84 2.13
CA VAL A 123 6.75 -10.46 3.34
C VAL A 123 6.37 -11.91 3.07
N ARG A 124 5.60 -12.17 2.00
CA ARG A 124 5.10 -13.51 1.68
C ARG A 124 6.20 -14.53 1.40
N HIS A 125 7.32 -14.08 0.84
CA HIS A 125 8.49 -14.92 0.58
C HIS A 125 9.39 -15.08 1.82
N GLY A 126 8.99 -14.49 2.98
CA GLY A 126 9.71 -14.62 4.24
C GLY A 126 11.04 -13.90 4.29
N HIS A 127 11.14 -12.79 3.53
CA HIS A 127 12.31 -11.93 3.54
C HIS A 127 12.28 -10.87 4.64
N VAL A 128 11.22 -10.80 5.43
CA VAL A 128 11.03 -9.83 6.50
C VAL A 128 11.01 -10.52 7.84
N ARG A 129 11.68 -9.93 8.81
CA ARG A 129 11.68 -10.34 10.21
C ARG A 129 11.10 -9.21 11.07
N VAL A 130 10.41 -9.59 12.12
CA VAL A 130 9.93 -8.67 13.17
C VAL A 130 10.44 -9.23 14.50
N ASN A 131 11.22 -8.45 15.24
CA ASN A 131 11.88 -8.87 16.47
C ASN A 131 12.63 -10.20 16.25
N ASP A 132 13.45 -10.25 15.20
CA ASP A 132 14.26 -11.39 14.73
C ASP A 132 13.48 -12.64 14.31
N ARG A 133 12.16 -12.64 14.43
CA ARG A 133 11.30 -13.73 13.97
C ARG A 133 10.86 -13.51 12.53
N LYS A 134 11.00 -14.54 11.70
CA LYS A 134 10.49 -14.53 10.32
C LYS A 134 8.96 -14.44 10.34
N ILE A 135 8.41 -13.45 9.65
CA ILE A 135 6.96 -13.27 9.45
C ILE A 135 6.64 -13.30 7.95
N ASP A 136 5.77 -14.23 7.56
CA ASP A 136 5.32 -14.39 6.16
C ASP A 136 3.85 -13.99 5.95
N ILE A 137 3.22 -13.39 6.97
CA ILE A 137 1.82 -12.96 6.97
C ILE A 137 1.74 -11.45 6.64
N PRO A 138 1.33 -11.06 5.40
CA PRO A 138 1.27 -9.65 5.00
C PRO A 138 0.28 -8.79 5.81
N SER A 139 -0.69 -9.42 6.45
CA SER A 139 -1.68 -8.74 7.31
C SER A 139 -1.28 -8.64 8.78
N TYR A 140 -0.08 -9.10 9.13
CA TYR A 140 0.44 -8.93 10.48
C TYR A 140 0.38 -7.45 10.88
N GLN A 141 -0.09 -7.18 12.10
CA GLN A 141 -0.19 -5.83 12.65
C GLN A 141 1.05 -5.55 13.49
N VAL A 142 1.87 -4.62 13.04
CA VAL A 142 3.03 -4.20 13.82
C VAL A 142 2.59 -3.38 15.04
N LYS A 143 3.37 -3.46 16.10
CA LYS A 143 3.16 -2.73 17.35
C LYS A 143 4.24 -1.68 17.53
N VAL A 144 3.97 -0.71 18.35
CA VAL A 144 4.97 0.27 18.81
C VAL A 144 6.11 -0.47 19.51
N GLY A 145 7.33 -0.12 19.19
CA GLY A 145 8.54 -0.79 19.68
C GLY A 145 9.02 -1.97 18.84
N ASP A 146 8.22 -2.48 17.88
CA ASP A 146 8.69 -3.56 17.01
C ASP A 146 9.86 -3.11 16.13
N VAL A 147 10.86 -3.99 16.02
CA VAL A 147 12.02 -3.82 15.12
C VAL A 147 11.81 -4.69 13.89
N ILE A 148 11.85 -4.07 12.73
CA ILE A 148 11.62 -4.71 11.43
C ILE A 148 12.96 -4.76 10.68
N THR A 149 13.38 -5.97 10.31
CA THR A 149 14.65 -6.21 9.60
C THR A 149 14.42 -7.04 8.34
N LEU A 150 15.38 -6.98 7.43
CA LEU A 150 15.39 -7.84 6.24
C LEU A 150 16.27 -9.07 6.48
N ALA A 151 15.85 -10.21 5.92
CA ALA A 151 16.66 -11.41 5.91
C ALA A 151 17.95 -11.18 5.07
N PRO A 152 19.10 -11.79 5.43
CA PRO A 152 20.39 -11.56 4.76
C PRO A 152 20.37 -11.80 3.24
N ARG A 153 19.49 -12.68 2.77
CA ARG A 153 19.29 -12.91 1.33
C ARG A 153 18.61 -11.73 0.62
N ALA A 154 17.74 -11.02 1.32
CA ALA A 154 16.99 -9.90 0.75
C ALA A 154 17.82 -8.61 0.74
N THR A 155 18.76 -8.42 1.66
CA THR A 155 19.63 -7.24 1.71
C THR A 155 20.54 -7.13 0.47
N LYS A 156 20.92 -8.28 -0.11
CA LYS A 156 21.73 -8.35 -1.33
C LYS A 156 20.94 -8.11 -2.62
N ASN A 157 19.61 -7.96 -2.53
CA ASN A 157 18.77 -7.81 -3.72
C ASN A 157 18.86 -6.37 -4.24
N VAL A 158 19.32 -6.22 -5.48
CA VAL A 158 19.46 -4.94 -6.20
C VAL A 158 18.14 -4.14 -6.21
N LEU A 159 16.99 -4.81 -6.36
CA LEU A 159 15.69 -4.13 -6.34
C LEU A 159 15.35 -3.54 -4.97
N VAL A 160 15.78 -4.18 -3.88
CA VAL A 160 15.60 -3.65 -2.51
C VAL A 160 16.50 -2.43 -2.30
N GLN A 161 17.76 -2.52 -2.68
CA GLN A 161 18.72 -1.42 -2.56
C GLN A 161 18.26 -0.18 -3.35
N ALA A 162 17.88 -0.35 -4.62
CA ALA A 162 17.31 0.72 -5.43
C ALA A 162 16.03 1.32 -4.82
N SER A 163 15.18 0.50 -4.19
CA SER A 163 13.96 0.97 -3.53
C SER A 163 14.24 1.79 -2.28
N VAL A 164 15.27 1.43 -1.51
CA VAL A 164 15.72 2.16 -0.31
C VAL A 164 16.31 3.53 -0.70
N GLU A 165 17.07 3.60 -1.79
CA GLU A 165 17.55 4.87 -2.32
C GLU A 165 16.40 5.79 -2.77
N ALA A 166 15.41 5.24 -3.46
CA ALA A 166 14.23 5.99 -3.92
C ALA A 166 13.38 6.54 -2.76
N VAL A 167 13.42 5.90 -1.58
CA VAL A 167 12.71 6.38 -0.39
C VAL A 167 13.29 7.67 0.16
N LYS A 168 14.58 7.94 -0.01
CA LYS A 168 15.20 9.21 0.41
C LYS A 168 14.46 10.42 -0.21
N CYS A 169 14.01 10.29 -1.46
CA CYS A 169 13.22 11.33 -2.13
C CYS A 169 11.75 11.37 -1.67
N ARG A 170 11.17 10.23 -1.31
CA ARG A 170 9.76 10.11 -0.91
C ARG A 170 9.53 10.46 0.57
N GLY A 171 10.53 10.26 1.40
CA GLY A 171 10.47 10.39 2.85
C GLY A 171 9.86 9.17 3.55
N VAL A 172 10.29 8.93 4.77
CA VAL A 172 9.73 7.92 5.69
C VAL A 172 8.75 8.62 6.63
N PRO A 173 7.58 8.03 6.91
CA PRO A 173 6.63 8.61 7.87
C PRO A 173 7.26 8.78 9.26
N ARG A 174 6.87 9.83 9.99
CA ARG A 174 7.43 10.18 11.31
C ARG A 174 7.28 9.10 12.40
N TRP A 175 6.31 8.20 12.25
CA TRP A 175 6.08 7.10 13.17
C TRP A 175 6.98 5.87 12.92
N LEU A 176 7.85 5.94 11.89
CA LEU A 176 8.85 4.93 11.55
C LEU A 176 10.24 5.57 11.55
N GLU A 177 11.18 4.91 12.17
CA GLU A 177 12.60 5.24 12.14
C GLU A 177 13.32 4.22 11.27
N LEU A 178 14.05 4.67 10.24
CA LEU A 178 14.77 3.80 9.31
C LEU A 178 16.27 3.97 9.49
N ASP A 179 16.95 2.91 9.88
CA ASP A 179 18.40 2.77 9.76
C ASP A 179 18.73 2.19 8.37
N SER A 180 19.16 3.07 7.47
CA SER A 180 19.47 2.69 6.10
C SER A 180 20.77 1.87 5.98
N ALA A 181 21.69 1.96 6.96
CA ALA A 181 22.94 1.22 6.96
C ALA A 181 22.69 -0.26 7.25
N ASN A 182 21.90 -0.54 8.26
CA ASN A 182 21.59 -1.90 8.70
C ASN A 182 20.31 -2.48 8.06
N LEU A 183 19.60 -1.69 7.24
CA LEU A 183 18.28 -2.05 6.69
C LEU A 183 17.31 -2.54 7.78
N ALA A 184 17.35 -1.84 8.91
CA ALA A 184 16.53 -2.06 10.07
C ALA A 184 15.61 -0.86 10.30
N ALA A 185 14.46 -1.08 10.87
CA ALA A 185 13.54 -0.01 11.18
C ALA A 185 12.81 -0.27 12.50
N LYS A 186 12.52 0.80 13.23
CA LYS A 186 11.76 0.75 14.48
C LYS A 186 10.43 1.48 14.33
N VAL A 187 9.39 0.92 14.94
CA VAL A 187 8.07 1.55 15.02
C VAL A 187 8.03 2.42 16.28
N LEU A 188 7.84 3.74 16.13
CA LEU A 188 7.88 4.73 17.22
C LEU A 188 6.50 4.99 17.82
N ALA A 189 5.44 5.06 16.98
CA ALA A 189 4.08 5.42 17.40
C ALA A 189 3.01 4.65 16.64
#